data_d5ac253373f7969f57e85b6f12482732
#
_entry.id   d5ac253373f7969f57e85b6f12482732
#
_cell.length_a   1.000
_cell.length_b   1.000
_cell.length_c   1.000
_cell.angle_alpha   90.00
_cell.angle_beta   90.00
_cell.angle_gamma   90.00
#
_symmetry.space_group_name_H-M   'P 1'
#
loop_
_entity.id
_entity.type
_entity.pdbx_description
1 polymer ?
#
loop_
_entity_poly.entity_id
_entity_poly.type
_entity_poly.pdbx_seq_one_letter_code
_entity_poly.pdbx_strand_id
1 'polypeptide(L)'
;ILFGDYNPGGKLVFTLAKNDSDFGTDISPMGDTNYTEGVFLDYRHFDRYNITPRYHFGYGLSYTTFAFARLDISSSNNNDENSPASIDKKNVV
;
A
#
# COMPACT_ATOMS: atom_id res chain seq x y z
N ILE A 1 -7.39 18.17 -17.01
CA ILE A 1 -7.22 16.74 -16.71
C ILE A 1 -8.00 15.90 -17.72
N LEU A 2 -9.32 16.12 -17.91
CA LEU A 2 -10.16 15.26 -18.76
C LEU A 2 -9.71 15.21 -20.22
N PHE A 3 -9.20 16.30 -20.76
CA PHE A 3 -8.74 16.40 -22.15
C PHE A 3 -7.23 16.22 -22.33
N GLY A 4 -6.52 15.88 -21.27
CA GLY A 4 -5.10 15.57 -21.35
C GLY A 4 -4.14 16.77 -21.26
N ASP A 5 -4.63 17.99 -21.08
CA ASP A 5 -3.78 19.20 -20.98
C ASP A 5 -2.98 19.25 -19.66
N TYR A 6 -3.42 18.49 -18.68
CA TYR A 6 -2.78 18.44 -17.37
C TYR A 6 -2.60 17.00 -16.88
N ASN A 7 -1.36 16.64 -16.53
CA ASN A 7 -1.03 15.33 -15.97
C ASN A 7 -1.53 15.22 -14.52
N PRO A 8 -2.42 14.26 -14.18
CA PRO A 8 -2.90 14.09 -12.81
C PRO A 8 -1.79 13.62 -11.88
N GLY A 9 -1.48 14.43 -10.86
CA GLY A 9 -0.48 14.10 -9.83
C GLY A 9 -1.03 13.25 -8.69
N GLY A 10 -2.35 13.30 -8.46
CA GLY A 10 -3.01 12.53 -7.41
C GLY A 10 -3.10 11.05 -7.73
N LYS A 11 -2.94 10.22 -6.70
CA LYS A 11 -3.08 8.77 -6.76
C LYS A 11 -4.20 8.32 -5.84
N LEU A 12 -4.74 7.13 -6.09
CA LEU A 12 -5.78 6.53 -5.26
C LEU A 12 -5.24 6.24 -3.86
N VAL A 13 -5.93 6.73 -2.83
CA VAL A 13 -5.50 6.60 -1.42
C VAL A 13 -6.19 5.46 -0.68
N PHE A 14 -6.86 4.57 -1.41
CA PHE A 14 -7.52 3.38 -0.90
C PHE A 14 -7.58 2.33 -2.01
N THR A 15 -7.88 1.08 -1.64
CA THR A 15 -8.04 -0.02 -2.59
C THR A 15 -9.50 -0.12 -3.03
N LEU A 16 -9.75 -0.22 -4.33
CA LEU A 16 -11.09 -0.48 -4.88
C LEU A 16 -11.24 -1.95 -5.22
N ALA A 17 -12.14 -2.61 -4.52
CA ALA A 17 -12.51 -4.00 -4.78
C ALA A 17 -13.27 -4.18 -6.10
N LYS A 18 -13.37 -5.41 -6.58
CA LYS A 18 -14.26 -5.78 -7.68
C LYS A 18 -15.69 -5.99 -7.20
N ASN A 19 -15.83 -6.55 -5.98
CA ASN A 19 -17.10 -6.82 -5.32
C ASN A 19 -17.01 -6.34 -3.86
N ASP A 20 -18.15 -6.01 -3.27
CA ASP A 20 -18.20 -5.57 -1.87
C ASP A 20 -17.75 -6.67 -0.90
N SER A 21 -18.03 -7.94 -1.22
CA SER A 21 -17.59 -9.10 -0.44
C SER A 21 -16.06 -9.24 -0.35
N ASP A 22 -15.32 -8.64 -1.28
CA ASP A 22 -13.85 -8.73 -1.31
C ASP A 22 -13.20 -7.96 -0.15
N PHE A 23 -13.93 -7.03 0.49
CA PHE A 23 -13.44 -6.30 1.66
C PHE A 23 -13.44 -7.15 2.95
N GLY A 24 -14.21 -8.23 2.99
CA GLY A 24 -14.30 -9.14 4.14
C GLY A 24 -14.97 -8.54 5.38
N THR A 25 -15.59 -7.38 5.25
CA THR A 25 -16.31 -6.68 6.31
C THR A 25 -17.64 -6.16 5.79
N ASP A 26 -18.64 -6.12 6.66
CA ASP A 26 -19.96 -5.58 6.34
C ASP A 26 -20.15 -4.21 6.97
N ILE A 27 -21.06 -3.43 6.39
CA ILE A 27 -21.45 -2.13 6.94
C ILE A 27 -22.30 -2.38 8.20
N SER A 28 -21.84 -1.90 9.36
CA SER A 28 -22.62 -1.91 10.59
C SER A 28 -23.36 -0.58 10.72
N PRO A 29 -24.69 -0.53 10.57
CA PRO A 29 -25.42 0.73 10.56
C PRO A 29 -25.63 1.32 11.96
N MET A 30 -25.48 0.52 13.02
CA MET A 30 -25.70 0.95 14.42
C MET A 30 -24.90 0.09 15.39
N GLY A 31 -24.41 0.72 16.47
CA GLY A 31 -23.75 0.08 17.60
C GLY A 31 -22.23 0.10 17.53
N ASP A 32 -21.61 -0.64 18.44
CA ASP A 32 -20.15 -0.74 18.51
C ASP A 32 -19.62 -1.63 17.38
N THR A 33 -18.59 -1.16 16.71
CA THR A 33 -17.90 -1.91 15.66
C THR A 33 -16.57 -2.44 16.18
N ASN A 34 -16.44 -3.75 16.23
CA ASN A 34 -15.18 -4.41 16.59
C ASN A 34 -14.33 -4.62 15.35
N TYR A 35 -13.12 -4.07 15.35
CA TYR A 35 -12.13 -4.27 14.28
C TYR A 35 -11.39 -5.59 14.48
N THR A 36 -12.03 -6.70 14.09
CA THR A 36 -11.47 -8.05 14.24
C THR A 36 -10.34 -8.33 13.25
N GLU A 37 -10.27 -7.58 12.16
CA GLU A 37 -9.24 -7.63 11.14
C GLU A 37 -7.88 -7.09 11.60
N GLY A 38 -7.84 -6.32 12.70
CA GLY A 38 -6.63 -5.76 13.28
C GLY A 38 -5.88 -4.86 12.29
N VAL A 39 -4.62 -5.20 11.97
CA VAL A 39 -3.77 -4.41 11.06
C VAL A 39 -4.01 -4.70 9.57
N PHE A 40 -4.86 -5.69 9.26
CA PHE A 40 -5.12 -6.10 7.88
C PHE A 40 -6.29 -5.33 7.27
N LEU A 41 -6.12 -4.01 7.21
CA LEU A 41 -7.06 -3.08 6.60
C LEU A 41 -6.60 -2.70 5.21
N ASP A 42 -7.56 -2.36 4.33
CA ASP A 42 -7.35 -1.89 2.96
C ASP A 42 -6.41 -2.83 2.17
N TYR A 43 -5.37 -2.30 1.52
CA TYR A 43 -4.43 -3.06 0.70
C TYR A 43 -3.79 -4.26 1.43
N ARG A 44 -3.59 -4.17 2.77
CA ARG A 44 -3.04 -5.27 3.57
C ARG A 44 -3.97 -6.47 3.65
N HIS A 45 -5.29 -6.23 3.65
CA HIS A 45 -6.29 -7.28 3.55
C HIS A 45 -6.20 -7.99 2.20
N PHE A 46 -6.19 -7.22 1.11
CA PHE A 46 -6.10 -7.76 -0.24
C PHE A 46 -4.83 -8.57 -0.46
N ASP A 47 -3.68 -8.09 0.02
CA ASP A 47 -2.39 -8.80 -0.06
C ASP A 47 -2.41 -10.10 0.76
N ARG A 48 -2.93 -10.06 2.01
CA ARG A 48 -2.98 -11.22 2.89
C ARG A 48 -3.79 -12.37 2.30
N TYR A 49 -4.94 -12.05 1.72
CA TYR A 49 -5.87 -13.04 1.16
C TYR A 49 -5.69 -13.28 -0.34
N ASN A 50 -4.66 -12.67 -0.93
CA ASN A 50 -4.34 -12.77 -2.36
C ASN A 50 -5.54 -12.43 -3.27
N ILE A 51 -6.28 -11.38 -2.89
CA ILE A 51 -7.44 -10.89 -3.62
C ILE A 51 -6.98 -9.82 -4.60
N THR A 52 -7.23 -10.00 -5.88
CA THR A 52 -6.89 -9.01 -6.90
C THR A 52 -7.96 -7.90 -6.95
N PRO A 53 -7.65 -6.67 -6.56
CA PRO A 53 -8.60 -5.57 -6.57
C PRO A 53 -8.90 -5.09 -8.00
N ARG A 54 -9.89 -4.22 -8.15
CA ARG A 54 -10.14 -3.49 -9.40
C ARG A 54 -9.07 -2.42 -9.63
N TYR A 55 -8.80 -1.62 -8.59
CA TYR A 55 -7.71 -0.64 -8.56
C TYR A 55 -7.01 -0.75 -7.21
N HIS A 56 -5.70 -0.94 -7.22
CA HIS A 56 -4.90 -1.05 -6.01
C HIS A 56 -4.62 0.33 -5.38
N PHE A 57 -4.28 0.34 -4.11
CA PHE A 57 -3.77 1.52 -3.42
C PHE A 57 -2.61 2.15 -4.21
N GLY A 58 -2.61 3.47 -4.35
CA GLY A 58 -1.60 4.19 -5.12
C GLY A 58 -1.80 4.15 -6.65
N TYR A 59 -2.90 3.57 -7.14
CA TYR A 59 -3.19 3.56 -8.57
C TYR A 59 -3.43 4.98 -9.10
N GLY A 60 -2.94 5.24 -10.29
CA GLY A 60 -3.22 6.48 -11.00
C GLY A 60 -2.53 6.53 -12.36
N LEU A 61 -3.09 7.31 -13.26
CA LEU A 61 -2.56 7.53 -14.59
C LEU A 61 -1.42 8.56 -14.56
N SER A 62 -0.50 8.43 -15.50
CA SER A 62 0.55 9.41 -15.78
C SER A 62 0.92 9.34 -17.25
N TYR A 63 1.59 10.37 -17.77
CA TYR A 63 2.11 10.39 -19.14
C TYR A 63 3.45 9.65 -19.27
N THR A 64 4.00 9.18 -18.16
CA THR A 64 5.23 8.40 -18.12
C THR A 64 5.11 7.22 -17.17
N THR A 65 6.08 6.33 -17.21
CA THR A 65 6.23 5.22 -16.28
C THR A 65 7.40 5.48 -15.34
N PHE A 66 7.30 4.95 -14.12
CA PHE A 66 8.32 5.08 -13.08
C PHE A 66 8.82 3.69 -12.69
N ALA A 67 10.12 3.58 -12.49
CA ALA A 67 10.75 2.36 -11.99
C ALA A 67 11.64 2.67 -10.80
N PHE A 68 11.60 1.83 -9.77
CA PHE A 68 12.52 1.91 -8.65
C PHE A 68 13.85 1.27 -9.06
N ALA A 69 14.92 2.07 -9.12
CA ALA A 69 16.24 1.59 -9.53
C ALA A 69 17.15 1.25 -8.35
N ARG A 70 17.03 1.99 -7.24
CA ARG A 70 17.93 1.85 -6.10
C ARG A 70 17.26 2.34 -4.81
N LEU A 71 17.48 1.62 -3.71
CA LEU A 71 17.15 2.02 -2.35
C LEU A 71 18.43 2.07 -1.53
N ASP A 72 18.78 3.24 -1.00
CA ASP A 72 19.87 3.43 -0.04
C ASP A 72 19.27 3.78 1.32
N ILE A 73 19.61 3.02 2.33
CA ILE A 73 19.19 3.26 3.71
C ILE A 73 20.43 3.60 4.53
N SER A 74 20.46 4.78 5.15
CA SER A 74 21.48 5.18 6.10
C SER A 74 20.86 5.43 7.47
N SER A 75 21.46 4.86 8.52
CA SER A 75 21.09 5.12 9.91
C SER A 75 22.20 5.94 10.56
N SER A 76 21.87 7.11 11.12
CA SER A 76 22.80 7.96 11.85
C SER A 76 22.66 7.79 13.37
N ASN A 77 22.62 6.55 13.86
CA ASN A 77 22.69 6.33 15.31
C ASN A 77 24.12 6.54 15.80
N ASN A 78 24.39 7.70 16.39
CA ASN A 78 25.69 8.09 16.93
C ASN A 78 26.04 7.43 18.27
N ASN A 79 25.33 6.38 18.73
CA ASN A 79 25.49 5.87 20.09
C ASN A 79 25.61 4.35 20.24
N ASP A 80 25.87 3.58 19.18
CA ASP A 80 26.13 2.14 19.38
C ASP A 80 27.33 1.66 18.55
N GLU A 81 28.50 1.65 19.20
CA GLU A 81 29.75 1.09 18.66
C GLU A 81 29.73 -0.45 18.52
N ASN A 82 28.59 -1.14 18.73
CA ASN A 82 28.59 -2.60 18.75
C ASN A 82 27.27 -3.27 18.32
N SER A 83 26.71 -2.88 17.20
CA SER A 83 25.62 -3.67 16.59
C SER A 83 25.86 -3.92 15.11
N PRO A 84 26.14 -5.17 14.70
CA PRO A 84 26.20 -5.52 13.28
C PRO A 84 24.78 -5.64 12.73
N ALA A 85 24.20 -4.53 12.27
CA ALA A 85 22.98 -4.56 11.48
C ALA A 85 23.32 -5.01 10.06
N SER A 86 23.54 -6.29 9.88
CA SER A 86 23.50 -6.93 8.57
C SER A 86 22.02 -7.11 8.17
N ILE A 87 21.48 -6.14 7.46
CA ILE A 87 20.23 -6.32 6.73
C ILE A 87 20.56 -7.17 5.50
N ASP A 88 20.14 -8.42 5.53
CA ASP A 88 20.33 -9.38 4.45
C ASP A 88 19.62 -8.87 3.18
N LYS A 89 20.39 -8.65 2.11
CA LYS A 89 19.93 -8.13 0.82
C LYS A 89 19.21 -9.20 -0.01
N LYS A 90 18.37 -10.03 0.57
CA LYS A 90 17.58 -11.01 -0.17
C LYS A 90 16.10 -10.65 -0.15
N ASN A 91 15.59 -10.46 -1.36
CA ASN A 91 14.19 -10.37 -1.76
C ASN A 91 13.53 -8.99 -1.66
N VAL A 92 13.86 -8.14 -2.61
CA VAL A 92 12.91 -7.19 -3.18
C VAL A 92 12.62 -7.69 -4.60
N VAL A 93 11.48 -8.32 -4.78
CA VAL A 93 10.88 -8.63 -6.08
C VAL A 93 9.85 -7.58 -6.40
#